data_bcab1f78a59a4bb8cd2df02d99f78538
#
_entry.id   bcab1f78a59a4bb8cd2df02d99f78538
#
_cell.length_a   1.000
_cell.length_b   1.000
_cell.length_c   1.000
_cell.angle_alpha   90.00
_cell.angle_beta   90.00
_cell.angle_gamma   90.00
#
_symmetry.space_group_name_H-M   'P 1'
#
loop_
_entity.id
_entity.type
_entity.pdbx_description
1 polymer ?
#
loop_
_entity_poly.entity_id
_entity_poly.type
_entity_poly.pdbx_seq_one_letter_code
_entity_poly.pdbx_strand_id
1 'polypeptide(L)'
;MPEAPKVPEIPDWQKPPRNVSLRIHAGENLNTTPNNEPHALIVKIYKLRQNSNFQQLPYDVFLNTQKEKEMLATDLIEVKEVTLIPGQKFQFEEKVTREAYFIGVVGLYRAPALNRWRLSFAAENVEKTGITIGAHGCALTVGAGQVIETANFNPKFLNETRCQ
;
A
#
# COMPACT_ATOMS: atom_id res chain seq x y z
N MET A 1 -42.18 9.58 -18.92
CA MET A 1 -41.94 8.20 -18.49
C MET A 1 -41.73 8.19 -16.97
N PRO A 2 -42.48 7.37 -16.26
CA PRO A 2 -42.20 7.22 -14.86
C PRO A 2 -40.82 6.56 -14.67
N GLU A 3 -40.02 7.11 -13.79
CA GLU A 3 -38.75 6.50 -13.43
C GLU A 3 -38.98 5.16 -12.71
N ALA A 4 -38.16 4.17 -13.05
CA ALA A 4 -38.19 2.90 -12.33
C ALA A 4 -37.90 3.15 -10.85
N PRO A 5 -38.60 2.44 -9.94
CA PRO A 5 -38.30 2.61 -8.50
C PRO A 5 -36.86 2.26 -8.23
N LYS A 6 -36.14 3.19 -7.56
CA LYS A 6 -34.75 2.97 -7.17
C LYS A 6 -34.72 1.88 -6.09
N VAL A 7 -33.93 0.86 -6.32
CA VAL A 7 -33.65 -0.16 -5.30
C VAL A 7 -32.90 0.55 -4.17
N PRO A 8 -33.33 0.43 -2.89
CA PRO A 8 -32.60 1.02 -1.80
C PRO A 8 -31.17 0.49 -1.77
N GLU A 9 -30.18 1.40 -1.68
CA GLU A 9 -28.78 0.98 -1.54
C GLU A 9 -28.59 0.30 -0.18
N ILE A 10 -27.91 -0.84 -0.22
CA ILE A 10 -27.51 -1.55 0.99
C ILE A 10 -26.37 -0.75 1.62
N PRO A 11 -26.42 -0.45 2.93
CA PRO A 11 -25.31 0.21 3.60
C PRO A 11 -24.00 -0.58 3.47
N ASP A 12 -22.86 0.12 3.40
CA ASP A 12 -21.56 -0.51 3.22
C ASP A 12 -21.26 -1.60 4.25
N TRP A 13 -21.69 -1.41 5.49
CA TRP A 13 -21.47 -2.41 6.55
C TRP A 13 -22.24 -3.72 6.35
N GLN A 14 -23.26 -3.73 5.49
CA GLN A 14 -24.03 -4.93 5.13
C GLN A 14 -23.52 -5.61 3.85
N LYS A 15 -22.67 -4.93 3.07
CA LYS A 15 -22.13 -5.51 1.84
C LYS A 15 -21.00 -6.49 2.18
N PRO A 16 -20.81 -7.54 1.35
CA PRO A 16 -19.68 -8.44 1.54
C PRO A 16 -18.36 -7.67 1.34
N PRO A 17 -17.27 -8.11 2.00
CA PRO A 17 -15.96 -7.49 1.80
C PRO A 17 -15.52 -7.57 0.35
N ARG A 18 -14.69 -6.61 -0.07
CA ARG A 18 -14.01 -6.67 -1.36
C ARG A 18 -12.90 -7.70 -1.31
N ASN A 19 -12.69 -8.41 -2.40
CA ASN A 19 -11.52 -9.26 -2.56
C ASN A 19 -10.52 -8.53 -3.45
N VAL A 20 -9.34 -8.25 -2.92
CA VAL A 20 -8.28 -7.55 -3.66
C VAL A 20 -7.07 -8.48 -3.78
N SER A 21 -6.69 -8.78 -5.02
CA SER A 21 -5.46 -9.54 -5.28
C SER A 21 -4.24 -8.65 -5.09
N LEU A 22 -3.31 -9.08 -4.26
CA LEU A 22 -2.04 -8.40 -4.04
C LEU A 22 -0.91 -9.30 -4.52
N ARG A 23 -0.02 -8.71 -5.32
CA ARG A 23 1.20 -9.35 -5.79
C ARG A 23 2.36 -8.44 -5.46
N ILE A 24 3.36 -8.97 -4.78
CA ILE A 24 4.56 -8.21 -4.43
C ILE A 24 5.76 -8.97 -4.95
N HIS A 25 6.50 -8.35 -5.86
CA HIS A 25 7.69 -8.94 -6.46
C HIS A 25 8.92 -8.25 -5.87
N ALA A 26 9.67 -8.99 -5.07
CA ALA A 26 10.91 -8.49 -4.48
C ALA A 26 12.07 -8.66 -5.47
N GLY A 27 12.82 -7.58 -5.68
CA GLY A 27 14.04 -7.65 -6.49
C GLY A 27 15.15 -8.42 -5.77
N GLU A 28 16.14 -8.87 -6.55
CA GLU A 28 17.32 -9.55 -6.01
C GLU A 28 18.15 -8.63 -5.09
N ASN A 29 18.08 -7.32 -5.33
CA ASN A 29 18.76 -6.30 -4.54
C ASN A 29 17.86 -5.65 -3.49
N LEU A 30 16.87 -6.37 -2.99
CA LEU A 30 15.87 -5.87 -2.04
C LEU A 30 16.55 -5.27 -0.81
N ASN A 31 16.07 -4.09 -0.39
CA ASN A 31 16.48 -3.41 0.85
C ASN A 31 18.00 -3.38 1.04
N THR A 32 18.67 -2.83 0.05
CA THR A 32 20.11 -2.91 -0.12
C THR A 32 20.88 -2.02 0.86
N THR A 33 22.01 -2.51 1.37
CA THR A 33 22.98 -1.69 2.08
C THR A 33 23.85 -0.89 1.11
N PRO A 34 24.65 0.09 1.61
CA PRO A 34 25.61 0.80 0.75
C PRO A 34 26.62 -0.12 0.05
N ASN A 35 26.85 -1.32 0.59
CA ASN A 35 27.74 -2.32 0.02
C ASN A 35 27.01 -3.26 -0.96
N ASN A 36 25.79 -2.90 -1.39
CA ASN A 36 24.94 -3.69 -2.28
C ASN A 36 24.54 -5.07 -1.72
N GLU A 37 24.50 -5.22 -0.41
CA GLU A 37 24.01 -6.43 0.23
C GLU A 37 22.49 -6.37 0.37
N PRO A 38 21.75 -7.35 -0.19
CA PRO A 38 20.30 -7.39 -0.04
C PRO A 38 19.89 -7.87 1.35
N HIS A 39 18.72 -7.43 1.80
CA HIS A 39 18.12 -7.83 3.06
C HIS A 39 16.63 -8.06 2.93
N ALA A 40 16.06 -8.78 3.88
CA ALA A 40 14.61 -8.91 3.96
C ALA A 40 13.96 -7.53 4.18
N LEU A 41 12.72 -7.40 3.70
CA LEU A 41 11.95 -6.18 3.83
C LEU A 41 10.61 -6.49 4.46
N ILE A 42 10.25 -5.72 5.49
CA ILE A 42 8.89 -5.75 6.03
C ILE A 42 8.05 -4.78 5.22
N VAL A 43 6.94 -5.28 4.67
CA VAL A 43 5.94 -4.47 3.98
C VAL A 43 4.67 -4.49 4.82
N LYS A 44 4.16 -3.32 5.12
CA LYS A 44 2.90 -3.16 5.86
C LYS A 44 1.78 -2.79 4.90
N ILE A 45 0.64 -3.45 5.07
CA ILE A 45 -0.56 -3.21 4.26
C ILE A 45 -1.64 -2.69 5.20
N TYR A 46 -2.13 -1.49 4.90
CA TYR A 46 -3.09 -0.76 5.72
C TYR A 46 -4.45 -0.76 5.09
N LYS A 47 -5.48 -1.02 5.88
CA LYS A 47 -6.87 -0.83 5.49
C LYS A 47 -7.36 0.42 6.20
N LEU A 48 -7.75 1.44 5.42
CA LEU A 48 -7.98 2.79 5.91
C LEU A 48 -9.36 3.31 5.53
N ARG A 49 -9.99 4.04 6.46
CA ARG A 49 -11.23 4.79 6.18
C ARG A 49 -10.93 6.08 5.44
N GLN A 50 -9.84 6.75 5.82
CA GLN A 50 -9.39 8.01 5.23
C GLN A 50 -7.92 7.89 4.87
N ASN A 51 -7.49 8.63 3.85
CA ASN A 51 -6.16 8.52 3.28
C ASN A 51 -5.24 9.71 3.58
N SER A 52 -5.80 10.88 3.88
CA SER A 52 -5.01 12.10 3.98
C SER A 52 -3.95 12.07 5.07
N ASN A 53 -4.28 11.58 6.26
CA ASN A 53 -3.30 11.44 7.34
C ASN A 53 -2.21 10.43 6.97
N PHE A 54 -2.60 9.29 6.43
CA PHE A 54 -1.66 8.26 6.00
C PHE A 54 -0.63 8.82 5.01
N GLN A 55 -1.06 9.64 4.06
CA GLN A 55 -0.18 10.22 3.04
C GLN A 55 0.77 11.30 3.58
N GLN A 56 0.44 11.92 4.70
CA GLN A 56 1.20 13.05 5.24
C GLN A 56 2.13 12.68 6.38
N LEU A 57 1.93 11.54 7.02
CA LEU A 57 2.73 11.14 8.17
C LEU A 57 4.17 10.85 7.76
N PRO A 58 5.17 11.28 8.58
CA PRO A 58 6.56 11.00 8.28
C PRO A 58 6.89 9.52 8.47
N TYR A 59 7.96 9.08 7.84
CA TYR A 59 8.38 7.68 7.80
C TYR A 59 8.55 7.06 9.19
N ASP A 60 9.12 7.79 10.14
CA ASP A 60 9.39 7.28 11.48
C ASP A 60 8.14 6.88 12.26
N VAL A 61 6.98 7.46 11.93
CA VAL A 61 5.70 7.08 12.55
C VAL A 61 5.39 5.62 12.27
N PHE A 62 5.65 5.16 11.05
CA PHE A 62 5.36 3.78 10.62
C PHE A 62 6.33 2.76 11.21
N LEU A 63 7.44 3.19 11.78
CA LEU A 63 8.40 2.33 12.48
C LEU A 63 7.98 2.04 13.92
N ASN A 64 7.02 2.77 14.45
CA ASN A 64 6.57 2.65 15.84
C ASN A 64 5.07 2.35 15.87
N THR A 65 4.70 1.14 16.28
CA THR A 65 3.31 0.68 16.29
C THR A 65 2.40 1.57 17.14
N GLN A 66 2.90 2.07 18.26
CA GLN A 66 2.14 2.95 19.15
C GLN A 66 1.82 4.30 18.48
N LYS A 67 2.85 4.94 17.92
CA LYS A 67 2.69 6.21 17.20
C LYS A 67 1.76 6.06 16.00
N GLU A 68 1.91 4.98 15.27
CA GLU A 68 1.10 4.67 14.10
C GLU A 68 -0.40 4.63 14.48
N LYS A 69 -0.73 3.92 15.54
CA LYS A 69 -2.12 3.83 16.02
C LYS A 69 -2.64 5.18 16.50
N GLU A 70 -1.82 5.94 17.22
CA GLU A 70 -2.21 7.26 17.73
C GLU A 70 -2.41 8.27 16.59
N MET A 71 -1.52 8.28 15.61
CA MET A 71 -1.55 9.26 14.52
C MET A 71 -2.59 8.94 13.45
N LEU A 72 -2.83 7.66 13.17
CA LEU A 72 -3.89 7.24 12.24
C LEU A 72 -5.25 7.23 12.91
N ALA A 73 -5.30 6.95 14.22
CA ALA A 73 -6.51 6.96 15.04
C ALA A 73 -7.64 6.16 14.38
N THR A 74 -8.81 6.78 14.20
CA THR A 74 -10.00 6.13 13.63
C THR A 74 -9.86 5.84 12.13
N ASP A 75 -8.87 6.40 11.45
CA ASP A 75 -8.64 6.12 10.02
C ASP A 75 -8.17 4.68 9.81
N LEU A 76 -7.47 4.11 10.78
CA LEU A 76 -6.93 2.76 10.67
C LEU A 76 -7.97 1.72 11.05
N ILE A 77 -8.25 0.81 10.12
CA ILE A 77 -9.11 -0.35 10.37
C ILE A 77 -8.25 -1.56 10.72
N GLU A 78 -7.25 -1.84 9.91
CA GLU A 78 -6.39 -3.00 10.09
C GLU A 78 -5.03 -2.74 9.44
N VAL A 79 -3.98 -3.32 10.01
CA VAL A 79 -2.65 -3.36 9.40
C VAL A 79 -2.14 -4.80 9.40
N LYS A 80 -1.55 -5.20 8.28
CA LYS A 80 -0.97 -6.52 8.09
C LYS A 80 0.49 -6.38 7.70
N GLU A 81 1.36 -7.19 8.29
CA GLU A 81 2.78 -7.21 7.95
C GLU A 81 3.11 -8.45 7.11
N VAL A 82 3.92 -8.24 6.09
CA VAL A 82 4.47 -9.29 5.23
C VAL A 82 5.97 -9.12 5.21
N THR A 83 6.71 -10.21 5.42
CA THR A 83 8.17 -10.19 5.29
C THR A 83 8.57 -10.78 3.94
N LEU A 84 9.26 -9.96 3.14
CA LEU A 84 9.77 -10.37 1.83
C LEU A 84 11.25 -10.71 1.93
N ILE A 85 11.69 -11.71 1.18
CA ILE A 85 13.10 -12.01 0.99
C ILE A 85 13.52 -11.64 -0.45
N PRO A 86 14.81 -11.37 -0.71
CA PRO A 86 15.25 -11.03 -2.07
C PRO A 86 14.85 -12.08 -3.10
N GLY A 87 14.32 -11.62 -4.24
CA GLY A 87 13.86 -12.46 -5.33
C GLY A 87 12.51 -13.12 -5.15
N GLN A 88 11.85 -12.92 -4.02
CA GLN A 88 10.56 -13.57 -3.71
C GLN A 88 9.41 -12.95 -4.50
N LYS A 89 8.54 -13.80 -5.00
CA LYS A 89 7.23 -13.41 -5.53
C LYS A 89 6.17 -13.84 -4.54
N PHE A 90 5.45 -12.88 -4.00
CA PHE A 90 4.42 -13.10 -2.99
C PHE A 90 3.06 -12.72 -3.55
N GLN A 91 2.10 -13.62 -3.47
CA GLN A 91 0.75 -13.38 -3.97
C GLN A 91 -0.28 -13.86 -2.96
N PHE A 92 -1.28 -13.03 -2.69
CA PHE A 92 -2.38 -13.38 -1.81
C PHE A 92 -3.62 -12.55 -2.14
N GLU A 93 -4.77 -13.03 -1.70
CA GLU A 93 -6.01 -12.25 -1.75
C GLU A 93 -6.30 -11.68 -0.38
N GLU A 94 -6.63 -10.42 -0.34
CA GLU A 94 -6.97 -9.72 0.90
C GLU A 94 -8.45 -9.38 0.89
N LYS A 95 -9.13 -9.73 1.99
CA LYS A 95 -10.52 -9.31 2.20
C LYS A 95 -10.51 -7.92 2.82
N VAL A 96 -11.12 -6.98 2.12
CA VAL A 96 -11.16 -5.57 2.52
C VAL A 96 -12.61 -5.21 2.82
N THR A 97 -12.90 -4.92 4.07
CA THR A 97 -14.25 -4.52 4.47
C THR A 97 -14.67 -3.26 3.70
N ARG A 98 -15.97 -3.11 3.47
CA ARG A 98 -16.49 -1.97 2.70
C ARG A 98 -16.25 -0.63 3.37
N GLU A 99 -15.98 -0.61 4.66
CA GLU A 99 -15.62 0.59 5.41
C GLU A 99 -14.19 1.05 5.13
N ALA A 100 -13.34 0.16 4.62
CA ALA A 100 -11.98 0.50 4.20
C ALA A 100 -12.01 0.99 2.76
N TYR A 101 -12.02 2.29 2.59
CA TYR A 101 -12.06 2.92 1.26
C TYR A 101 -10.70 3.02 0.61
N PHE A 102 -9.64 2.85 1.38
CA PHE A 102 -8.26 2.99 0.90
C PHE A 102 -7.38 1.85 1.40
N ILE A 103 -6.42 1.47 0.55
CA ILE A 103 -5.38 0.52 0.89
C ILE A 103 -4.05 1.26 0.82
N GLY A 104 -3.32 1.27 1.94
CA GLY A 104 -1.99 1.84 2.00
C GLY A 104 -0.93 0.75 2.04
N VAL A 105 0.22 1.01 1.47
CA VAL A 105 1.36 0.09 1.48
C VAL A 105 2.61 0.87 1.88
N VAL A 106 3.34 0.37 2.86
CA VAL A 106 4.58 0.97 3.35
C VAL A 106 5.68 -0.09 3.32
N GLY A 107 6.78 0.22 2.67
CA GLY A 107 8.00 -0.58 2.75
C GLY A 107 8.91 -0.04 3.83
N LEU A 108 9.22 -0.85 4.84
CA LEU A 108 10.08 -0.45 5.95
C LEU A 108 11.55 -0.61 5.57
N TYR A 109 11.98 0.16 4.60
CA TYR A 109 13.35 0.15 4.12
C TYR A 109 14.34 0.66 5.17
N ARG A 110 15.55 0.11 5.18
CA ARG A 110 16.66 0.60 5.99
C ARG A 110 16.98 2.07 5.67
N ALA A 111 16.99 2.40 4.39
CA ALA A 111 17.26 3.76 3.92
C ALA A 111 16.33 4.06 2.73
N PRO A 112 15.07 4.43 3.00
CA PRO A 112 14.08 4.62 1.93
C PRO A 112 14.41 5.83 1.06
N ALA A 113 14.22 5.68 -0.25
CA ALA A 113 14.28 6.80 -1.17
C ALA A 113 13.11 7.74 -0.90
N LEU A 114 13.34 9.03 -1.01
CA LEU A 114 12.33 10.06 -0.72
C LEU A 114 11.08 9.85 -1.58
N ASN A 115 9.92 9.81 -0.93
CA ASN A 115 8.61 9.65 -1.55
C ASN A 115 8.44 8.34 -2.33
N ARG A 116 9.25 7.31 -2.04
CA ARG A 116 9.22 6.03 -2.75
C ARG A 116 8.94 4.82 -1.85
N TRP A 117 8.62 5.06 -0.59
CA TRP A 117 8.42 4.00 0.40
C TRP A 117 6.94 3.78 0.75
N ARG A 118 6.05 4.61 0.25
CA ARG A 118 4.62 4.61 0.59
C ARG A 118 3.75 4.70 -0.65
N LEU A 119 2.69 3.87 -0.71
CA LEU A 119 1.72 3.86 -1.80
C LEU A 119 0.30 3.87 -1.22
N SER A 120 -0.64 4.47 -1.92
CA SER A 120 -2.05 4.47 -1.56
C SER A 120 -2.90 4.13 -2.78
N PHE A 121 -3.97 3.39 -2.54
CA PHE A 121 -4.91 2.97 -3.57
C PHE A 121 -6.34 3.15 -3.07
N ALA A 122 -7.26 3.50 -3.98
CA ALA A 122 -8.68 3.45 -3.69
C ALA A 122 -9.15 2.00 -3.79
N ALA A 123 -9.74 1.47 -2.73
CA ALA A 123 -10.14 0.06 -2.67
C ALA A 123 -11.10 -0.32 -3.81
N GLU A 124 -12.04 0.57 -4.14
CA GLU A 124 -12.99 0.37 -5.24
C GLU A 124 -12.30 0.10 -6.58
N ASN A 125 -11.23 0.85 -6.86
CA ASN A 125 -10.51 0.72 -8.12
C ASN A 125 -9.71 -0.58 -8.19
N VAL A 126 -9.02 -0.93 -7.11
CA VAL A 126 -8.12 -2.08 -7.11
C VAL A 126 -8.83 -3.42 -6.87
N GLU A 127 -10.08 -3.41 -6.50
CA GLU A 127 -10.92 -4.62 -6.49
C GLU A 127 -10.97 -5.24 -7.89
N LYS A 128 -11.03 -4.41 -8.93
CA LYS A 128 -11.12 -4.86 -10.32
C LYS A 128 -9.76 -5.23 -10.91
N THR A 129 -8.74 -4.44 -10.63
CA THR A 129 -7.42 -4.57 -11.28
C THR A 129 -6.44 -5.42 -10.48
N GLY A 130 -6.65 -5.55 -9.17
CA GLY A 130 -5.62 -6.01 -8.25
C GLY A 130 -4.53 -4.97 -8.08
N ILE A 131 -3.57 -5.29 -7.22
CA ILE A 131 -2.38 -4.47 -6.96
C ILE A 131 -1.16 -5.34 -7.23
N THR A 132 -0.25 -4.85 -8.07
CA THR A 132 1.06 -5.45 -8.27
C THR A 132 2.13 -4.43 -7.91
N ILE A 133 3.00 -4.79 -6.97
CA ILE A 133 4.04 -3.91 -6.45
C ILE A 133 5.39 -4.56 -6.68
N GLY A 134 6.35 -3.75 -7.12
CA GLY A 134 7.76 -4.12 -7.12
C GLY A 134 8.44 -3.53 -5.89
N ALA A 135 9.18 -4.35 -5.17
CA ALA A 135 9.99 -3.91 -4.03
C ALA A 135 11.46 -4.03 -4.40
N HIS A 136 12.17 -2.89 -4.34
CA HIS A 136 13.54 -2.77 -4.85
C HIS A 136 14.54 -2.43 -3.75
N GLY A 137 15.70 -1.93 -4.09
CA GLY A 137 16.76 -1.61 -3.14
C GLY A 137 16.36 -0.62 -2.05
N CYS A 138 15.59 0.40 -2.40
CA CYS A 138 15.15 1.44 -1.46
C CYS A 138 13.81 2.07 -1.86
N ALA A 139 13.09 1.48 -2.80
CA ALA A 139 11.88 2.06 -3.37
C ALA A 139 10.87 1.00 -3.77
N LEU A 140 9.59 1.39 -3.73
CA LEU A 140 8.47 0.63 -4.26
C LEU A 140 8.09 1.15 -5.65
N THR A 141 7.65 0.24 -6.53
CA THR A 141 7.06 0.59 -7.82
C THR A 141 5.70 -0.09 -7.97
N VAL A 142 4.89 0.37 -8.91
CA VAL A 142 3.57 -0.19 -9.18
C VAL A 142 3.51 -0.73 -10.60
N GLY A 143 3.16 -2.01 -10.75
CA GLY A 143 2.95 -2.65 -12.05
C GLY A 143 1.49 -2.70 -12.46
N ALA A 144 0.57 -2.89 -11.51
CA ALA A 144 -0.87 -2.90 -11.73
C ALA A 144 -1.58 -2.23 -10.56
N GLY A 145 -2.71 -1.61 -10.83
CA GLY A 145 -3.46 -0.81 -9.88
C GLY A 145 -3.13 0.67 -10.04
N GLN A 146 -4.16 1.51 -9.94
CA GLN A 146 -3.98 2.94 -10.04
C GLN A 146 -3.67 3.51 -8.65
N VAL A 147 -2.43 3.98 -8.48
CA VAL A 147 -1.99 4.63 -7.24
C VAL A 147 -2.62 6.02 -7.13
N ILE A 148 -2.93 6.44 -5.92
CA ILE A 148 -3.33 7.83 -5.65
C ILE A 148 -2.05 8.67 -5.65
N GLU A 149 -1.92 9.51 -6.67
CA GLU A 149 -0.71 10.29 -6.89
C GLU A 149 -0.59 11.46 -5.91
N THR A 150 0.62 11.70 -5.45
CA THR A 150 1.00 12.92 -4.77
C THR A 150 1.89 13.75 -5.70
N ALA A 151 2.01 15.05 -5.45
CA ALA A 151 2.85 15.91 -6.28
C ALA A 151 4.29 15.38 -6.36
N ASN A 152 4.88 15.42 -7.57
CA ASN A 152 6.26 15.04 -7.85
C ASN A 152 6.60 13.54 -7.69
N PHE A 153 5.59 12.67 -7.82
CA PHE A 153 5.81 11.25 -7.63
C PHE A 153 5.31 10.45 -8.84
N ASN A 154 6.18 9.63 -9.45
CA ASN A 154 5.80 8.67 -10.46
C ASN A 154 6.19 7.25 -10.00
N PRO A 155 5.21 6.45 -9.51
CA PRO A 155 5.49 5.15 -8.91
C PRO A 155 5.85 4.06 -9.91
N LYS A 156 5.77 4.33 -11.22
CA LYS A 156 6.03 3.34 -12.26
C LYS A 156 7.50 3.20 -12.63
N PHE A 157 8.31 4.23 -12.37
CA PHE A 157 9.69 4.30 -12.84
C PHE A 157 10.68 4.53 -11.69
N LEU A 158 11.85 3.92 -11.80
CA LEU A 158 12.95 4.07 -10.86
C LEU A 158 14.05 5.04 -11.33
N ASN A 159 13.90 5.61 -12.52
CA ASN A 159 14.98 6.34 -13.20
C ASN A 159 15.55 7.54 -12.42
N GLU A 160 14.82 8.11 -11.49
CA GLU A 160 15.30 9.20 -10.62
C GLU A 160 15.49 8.78 -9.17
N THR A 161 15.35 7.48 -8.88
CA THR A 161 15.44 6.96 -7.52
C THR A 161 16.89 6.65 -7.19
N ARG A 162 17.37 7.21 -6.08
CA ARG A 162 18.72 6.94 -5.57
C ARG A 162 18.64 6.42 -4.14
N CYS A 163 19.25 5.26 -3.94
CA CYS A 163 19.40 4.70 -2.60
C CYS A 163 20.61 5.36 -1.90
N GLN A 164 20.41 5.68 -0.64
CA GLN A 164 21.47 6.25 0.18
C GLN A 164 22.29 5.18 0.85
#